data_6a31709872164bad5871e215eeb49ef0
#
_entry.id   6a31709872164bad5871e215eeb49ef0
#
_cell.length_a   1.000
_cell.length_b   1.000
_cell.length_c   1.000
_cell.angle_alpha   90.00
_cell.angle_beta   90.00
_cell.angle_gamma   90.00
#
_symmetry.space_group_name_H-M   'P 1'
#
loop_
_entity.id
_entity.type
_entity.pdbx_description
1 polymer ?
#
loop_
_entity_poly.entity_id
_entity_poly.type
_entity_poly.pdbx_seq_one_letter_code
_entity_poly.pdbx_strand_id
1 'polypeptide(L)'
;ITGIFSGGTEFTPQWTRYAVEELLGGPPAESGVYMTPTYGNTLMGLACSRPVTAEDGYKISYYAPQPRAVTEVVSFDDPLTPVGYGETGRVKLTTLTKEFFVPGFLERDEGEREKPFEMYPWDGVSGVRPFHEFAKSTTVGVY
;
A
#
# COMPACT_ATOMS: atom_id res chain seq x y z
N ILE A 1 13.90 20.58 0.17
CA ILE A 1 12.92 19.50 -0.08
C ILE A 1 12.65 18.85 1.25
N THR A 2 11.38 18.80 1.66
CA THR A 2 10.97 18.23 2.95
C THR A 2 10.12 16.95 2.77
N GLY A 3 9.76 16.61 1.54
CA GLY A 3 8.99 15.40 1.24
C GLY A 3 9.18 14.92 -0.18
N ILE A 4 9.21 13.61 -0.33
CA ILE A 4 9.29 12.91 -1.61
C ILE A 4 8.09 11.97 -1.69
N PHE A 5 7.26 12.18 -2.71
CA PHE A 5 6.18 11.27 -3.06
C PHE A 5 6.60 10.41 -4.24
N SER A 6 6.35 9.12 -4.16
CA SER A 6 6.66 8.19 -5.24
C SER A 6 5.53 7.17 -5.41
N GLY A 7 5.25 6.83 -6.66
CA GLY A 7 4.24 5.84 -7.01
C GLY A 7 4.52 5.24 -8.40
N GLY A 8 3.68 4.29 -8.81
CA GLY A 8 3.77 3.67 -10.13
C GLY A 8 4.83 2.58 -10.26
N THR A 9 5.50 2.21 -9.16
CA THR A 9 6.44 1.08 -9.12
C THR A 9 6.38 0.38 -7.77
N GLU A 10 6.80 -0.86 -7.75
CA GLU A 10 6.98 -1.60 -6.51
C GLU A 10 8.22 -1.08 -5.77
N PHE A 11 8.04 -0.66 -4.52
CA PHE A 11 9.13 -0.34 -3.61
C PHE A 11 9.38 -1.53 -2.69
N THR A 12 10.54 -2.15 -2.84
CA THR A 12 10.97 -3.19 -1.89
C THR A 12 11.53 -2.57 -0.62
N PRO A 13 11.51 -3.29 0.52
CA PRO A 13 12.16 -2.82 1.75
C PRO A 13 13.64 -2.44 1.57
N GLN A 14 14.36 -3.14 0.71
CA GLN A 14 15.77 -2.88 0.40
C GLN A 14 15.95 -1.52 -0.29
N TRP A 15 15.12 -1.20 -1.27
CA TRP A 15 15.13 0.10 -1.93
C TRP A 15 14.73 1.23 -0.99
N THR A 16 13.73 0.98 -0.14
CA THR A 16 13.29 1.96 0.86
C THR A 16 14.39 2.23 1.87
N ARG A 17 15.05 1.19 2.37
CA ARG A 17 16.20 1.32 3.24
C ARG A 17 17.31 2.16 2.59
N TYR A 18 17.73 1.80 1.38
CA TYR A 18 18.76 2.54 0.65
C TYR A 18 18.39 4.02 0.46
N ALA A 19 17.17 4.29 0.08
CA ALA A 19 16.69 5.66 -0.09
C ALA A 19 16.77 6.45 1.23
N VAL A 20 16.28 5.87 2.33
CA VAL A 20 16.26 6.54 3.63
C VAL A 20 17.66 6.71 4.21
N GLU A 21 18.45 5.64 4.27
CA GLU A 21 19.76 5.67 4.94
C GLU A 21 20.83 6.37 4.11
N GLU A 22 20.91 6.08 2.81
CA GLU A 22 22.03 6.52 1.98
C GLU A 22 21.75 7.80 1.19
N LEU A 23 20.52 7.97 0.68
CA LEU A 23 20.19 9.13 -0.14
C LEU A 23 19.64 10.30 0.67
N LEU A 24 18.86 10.04 1.71
CA LEU A 24 18.22 11.08 2.53
C LEU A 24 18.97 11.38 3.82
N GLY A 25 19.96 10.56 4.18
CA GLY A 25 20.80 10.77 5.36
C GLY A 25 20.12 10.40 6.67
N GLY A 26 19.18 9.47 6.65
CA GLY A 26 18.52 8.93 7.84
C GLY A 26 17.00 9.11 7.85
N PRO A 27 16.35 8.61 8.90
CA PRO A 27 14.89 8.72 9.07
C PRO A 27 14.45 10.19 9.18
N PRO A 28 13.15 10.50 9.00
CA PRO A 28 12.65 11.88 9.01
C PRO A 28 13.02 12.69 10.25
N ALA A 29 13.15 12.05 11.40
CA ALA A 29 13.57 12.73 12.63
C ALA A 29 15.00 13.28 12.58
N GLU A 30 15.87 12.70 11.74
CA GLU A 30 17.26 13.08 11.56
C GLU A 30 17.45 13.94 10.32
N SER A 31 16.94 13.49 9.18
CA SER A 31 17.11 14.15 7.87
C SER A 31 16.15 15.33 7.65
N GLY A 32 15.02 15.35 8.33
CA GLY A 32 13.93 16.30 8.08
C GLY A 32 13.16 16.03 6.76
N VAL A 33 13.44 14.91 6.09
CA VAL A 33 12.82 14.58 4.79
C VAL A 33 11.95 13.35 4.92
N TYR A 34 10.69 13.47 4.51
CA TYR A 34 9.73 12.36 4.46
C TYR A 34 9.76 11.70 3.09
N MET A 35 9.97 10.39 3.05
CA MET A 35 9.70 9.58 1.88
C MET A 35 8.35 8.89 2.07
N THR A 36 7.42 9.19 1.17
CA THR A 36 6.04 8.68 1.23
C THR A 36 5.71 7.97 -0.08
N PRO A 37 6.01 6.69 -0.21
CA PRO A 37 5.48 5.89 -1.29
C PRO A 37 3.95 5.89 -1.26
N THR A 38 3.32 5.85 -2.42
CA THR A 38 1.87 5.86 -2.55
C THR A 38 1.39 4.65 -3.32
N TYR A 39 0.22 4.15 -2.95
CA TYR A 39 -0.48 3.09 -3.65
C TYR A 39 -1.88 3.56 -4.02
N GLY A 40 -2.31 3.30 -5.22
CA GLY A 40 -3.66 3.64 -5.63
C GLY A 40 -3.89 3.66 -7.12
N ASN A 41 -5.10 4.03 -7.46
CA ASN A 41 -5.58 4.13 -8.82
C ASN A 41 -6.68 5.21 -8.93
N THR A 42 -7.25 5.38 -10.11
CA THR A 42 -8.30 6.38 -10.37
C THR A 42 -9.55 6.15 -9.52
N LEU A 43 -9.89 4.89 -9.21
CA LEU A 43 -11.10 4.55 -8.46
C LEU A 43 -10.95 4.84 -6.97
N MET A 44 -9.81 4.48 -6.40
CA MET A 44 -9.53 4.65 -4.97
C MET A 44 -9.02 6.05 -4.64
N GLY A 45 -8.24 6.63 -5.50
CA GLY A 45 -7.34 7.72 -5.19
C GLY A 45 -6.02 7.18 -4.64
N LEU A 46 -5.33 7.94 -3.81
CA LEU A 46 -4.02 7.55 -3.26
C LEU A 46 -4.15 7.15 -1.79
N ALA A 47 -3.71 5.94 -1.48
CA ALA A 47 -3.39 5.53 -0.13
C ALA A 47 -1.98 6.02 0.21
N CYS A 48 -1.83 6.64 1.36
CA CYS A 48 -0.54 7.09 1.86
C CYS A 48 0.09 6.01 2.73
N SER A 49 1.42 5.96 2.73
CA SER A 49 2.14 5.08 3.65
C SER A 49 2.27 5.73 5.02
N ARG A 50 2.35 4.90 6.06
CA ARG A 50 2.90 5.33 7.34
C ARG A 50 4.40 5.61 7.18
N PRO A 51 5.02 6.40 8.08
CA PRO A 51 6.48 6.56 8.08
C PRO A 51 7.19 5.20 8.14
N VAL A 52 8.18 5.00 7.30
CA VAL A 52 8.99 3.79 7.30
C VAL A 52 10.06 3.87 8.37
N THR A 53 10.32 2.75 9.06
CA THR A 53 11.30 2.67 10.14
C THR A 53 12.19 1.44 9.99
N ALA A 54 13.38 1.50 10.58
CA ALA A 54 14.27 0.34 10.64
C ALA A 54 13.69 -0.79 11.50
N GLU A 55 12.89 -0.45 12.53
CA GLU A 55 12.21 -1.41 13.40
C GLU A 55 11.22 -2.29 12.63
N ASP A 56 10.54 -1.72 11.63
CA ASP A 56 9.63 -2.43 10.73
C ASP A 56 10.35 -3.08 9.53
N GLY A 57 11.69 -3.07 9.53
CA GLY A 57 12.50 -3.57 8.40
C GLY A 57 12.29 -2.78 7.11
N TYR A 58 11.94 -1.49 7.21
CA TYR A 58 11.62 -0.59 6.08
C TYR A 58 10.42 -1.04 5.25
N LYS A 59 9.53 -1.82 5.82
CA LYS A 59 8.29 -2.28 5.21
C LYS A 59 7.35 -1.10 4.96
N ILE A 60 6.78 -1.05 3.77
CA ILE A 60 5.81 -0.02 3.42
C ILE A 60 4.41 -0.56 3.64
N SER A 61 3.66 0.12 4.51
CA SER A 61 2.25 -0.18 4.77
C SER A 61 1.40 1.00 4.31
N TYR A 62 0.38 0.73 3.50
CA TYR A 62 -0.51 1.71 2.91
C TYR A 62 -1.87 1.69 3.60
N TYR A 63 -2.46 2.86 3.73
CA TYR A 63 -3.78 3.06 4.34
C TYR A 63 -4.67 3.86 3.40
N ALA A 64 -5.82 3.30 3.06
CA ALA A 64 -6.76 3.92 2.15
C ALA A 64 -7.31 5.24 2.69
N PRO A 65 -7.67 6.21 1.82
CA PRO A 65 -8.19 7.50 2.24
C PRO A 65 -9.67 7.40 2.66
N GLN A 66 -9.93 6.77 3.80
CA GLN A 66 -11.29 6.67 4.34
C GLN A 66 -11.85 8.04 4.74
N PRO A 67 -13.16 8.27 4.61
CA PRO A 67 -14.19 7.31 4.16
C PRO A 67 -14.34 7.21 2.64
N ARG A 68 -13.54 7.91 1.85
CA ARG A 68 -13.64 7.92 0.39
C ARG A 68 -13.48 6.53 -0.22
N ALA A 69 -12.49 5.79 0.25
CA ALA A 69 -12.20 4.44 -0.20
C ALA A 69 -11.82 3.54 0.98
N VAL A 70 -12.20 2.29 0.89
CA VAL A 70 -11.85 1.23 1.84
C VAL A 70 -11.07 0.16 1.10
N THR A 71 -9.92 -0.23 1.65
CA THR A 71 -9.13 -1.35 1.15
C THR A 71 -9.18 -2.48 2.16
N GLU A 72 -9.44 -3.68 1.70
CA GLU A 72 -9.44 -4.91 2.46
C GLU A 72 -8.46 -5.90 1.82
N VAL A 73 -7.90 -6.79 2.61
CA VAL A 73 -7.15 -7.95 2.12
C VAL A 73 -7.96 -9.20 2.42
N VAL A 74 -8.41 -9.87 1.36
CA VAL A 74 -9.36 -10.98 1.45
C VAL A 74 -8.74 -12.28 0.94
N SER A 75 -9.33 -13.40 1.36
CA SER A 75 -8.91 -14.73 0.92
C SER A 75 -8.89 -14.85 -0.61
N PHE A 76 -7.95 -15.64 -1.12
CA PHE A 76 -7.90 -15.96 -2.55
C PHE A 76 -9.12 -16.78 -3.00
N ASP A 77 -9.66 -17.60 -2.11
CA ASP A 77 -10.78 -18.52 -2.40
C ASP A 77 -12.14 -17.91 -2.12
N ASP A 78 -12.19 -16.93 -1.20
CA ASP A 78 -13.44 -16.27 -0.79
C ASP A 78 -13.26 -14.76 -0.62
N PRO A 79 -13.70 -13.95 -1.59
CA PRO A 79 -13.55 -12.50 -1.54
C PRO A 79 -14.42 -11.79 -0.48
N LEU A 80 -15.22 -12.52 0.27
CA LEU A 80 -16.02 -12.00 1.38
C LEU A 80 -15.32 -12.18 2.73
N THR A 81 -14.30 -13.04 2.79
CA THR A 81 -13.59 -13.35 4.03
C THR A 81 -12.24 -12.64 4.09
N PRO A 82 -12.06 -11.67 5.01
CA PRO A 82 -10.75 -11.06 5.25
C PRO A 82 -9.75 -12.08 5.78
N VAL A 83 -8.49 -11.97 5.35
CA VAL A 83 -7.39 -12.79 5.91
C VAL A 83 -6.97 -12.27 7.29
N GLY A 84 -6.21 -13.06 8.03
CA GLY A 84 -5.59 -12.64 9.29
C GLY A 84 -4.54 -11.54 9.09
N TYR A 85 -4.21 -10.81 10.16
CA TYR A 85 -3.14 -9.81 10.10
C TYR A 85 -1.79 -10.45 9.81
N GLY A 86 -1.06 -9.88 8.86
CA GLY A 86 0.20 -10.42 8.35
C GLY A 86 0.04 -11.53 7.31
N GLU A 87 -1.17 -11.96 7.03
CA GLU A 87 -1.45 -12.95 5.99
C GLU A 87 -1.65 -12.29 4.63
N THR A 88 -1.24 -12.97 3.58
CA THR A 88 -1.37 -12.54 2.20
C THR A 88 -2.74 -12.90 1.64
N GLY A 89 -3.34 -11.97 0.90
CA GLY A 89 -4.59 -12.17 0.19
C GLY A 89 -4.75 -11.22 -0.99
N ARG A 90 -5.90 -11.27 -1.65
CA ARG A 90 -6.27 -10.35 -2.71
C ARG A 90 -6.62 -8.98 -2.13
N VAL A 91 -6.15 -7.94 -2.78
CA VAL A 91 -6.58 -6.58 -2.46
C VAL A 91 -7.98 -6.36 -3.01
N LYS A 92 -8.90 -5.96 -2.14
CA LYS A 92 -10.28 -5.60 -2.49
C LYS A 92 -10.53 -4.14 -2.17
N LEU A 93 -11.06 -3.42 -3.13
CA LEU A 93 -11.36 -2.01 -3.05
C LEU A 93 -12.87 -1.77 -3.01
N THR A 94 -13.30 -0.90 -2.12
CA THR A 94 -14.67 -0.34 -2.12
C THR A 94 -14.58 1.17 -2.17
N THR A 95 -15.19 1.79 -3.18
CA THR A 95 -15.33 3.24 -3.31
C THR A 95 -16.78 3.59 -3.55
N LEU A 96 -17.40 4.29 -2.61
CA LEU A 96 -18.79 4.70 -2.66
C LEU A 96 -18.88 6.23 -2.57
N THR A 97 -18.53 6.89 -3.64
CA THR A 97 -18.63 8.34 -3.76
C THR A 97 -19.73 8.73 -4.75
N LYS A 98 -19.97 10.02 -4.85
CA LYS A 98 -20.92 10.55 -5.84
C LYS A 98 -20.53 10.21 -7.28
N GLU A 99 -19.22 10.14 -7.54
CA GLU A 99 -18.63 9.93 -8.86
C GLU A 99 -18.40 8.44 -9.16
N PHE A 100 -18.14 7.64 -8.12
CA PHE A 100 -17.80 6.22 -8.26
C PHE A 100 -18.62 5.36 -7.32
N PHE A 101 -19.34 4.41 -7.89
CA PHE A 101 -20.00 3.35 -7.12
C PHE A 101 -19.34 2.01 -7.44
N VAL A 102 -18.34 1.65 -6.63
CA VAL A 102 -17.53 0.44 -6.80
C VAL A 102 -17.55 -0.37 -5.49
N PRO A 103 -18.58 -1.19 -5.29
CA PRO A 103 -18.69 -2.02 -4.09
C PRO A 103 -17.92 -3.34 -4.25
N GLY A 104 -16.74 -3.45 -3.66
CA GLY A 104 -16.02 -4.71 -3.57
C GLY A 104 -15.30 -5.14 -4.86
N PHE A 105 -14.59 -4.25 -5.50
CA PHE A 105 -13.73 -4.56 -6.65
C PHE A 105 -12.46 -5.29 -6.20
N LEU A 106 -12.20 -6.47 -6.79
CA LEU A 106 -10.95 -7.18 -6.59
C LEU A 106 -9.87 -6.58 -7.50
N GLU A 107 -8.86 -5.99 -6.89
CA GLU A 107 -7.71 -5.47 -7.60
C GLU A 107 -6.86 -6.60 -8.21
N ARG A 108 -6.03 -6.24 -9.17
CA ARG A 108 -5.04 -7.15 -9.76
C ARG A 108 -3.82 -7.39 -8.86
N ASP A 109 -3.87 -6.87 -7.65
CA ASP A 109 -2.78 -6.96 -6.68
C ASP A 109 -3.13 -7.91 -5.53
N GLU A 110 -2.10 -8.48 -4.95
CA GLU A 110 -2.11 -9.16 -3.67
C GLU A 110 -1.25 -8.36 -2.67
N GLY A 111 -1.48 -8.57 -1.39
CA GLY A 111 -0.74 -7.93 -0.33
C GLY A 111 -1.01 -8.56 1.02
N GLU A 112 -0.33 -8.10 2.05
CA GLU A 112 -0.49 -8.54 3.43
C GLU A 112 -1.40 -7.60 4.20
N ARG A 113 -2.34 -8.15 4.97
CA ARG A 113 -3.22 -7.33 5.82
C ARG A 113 -2.45 -6.72 6.97
N GLU A 114 -2.51 -5.40 7.08
CA GLU A 114 -1.88 -4.63 8.15
C GLU A 114 -2.88 -4.17 9.20
N LYS A 115 -2.39 -4.13 10.46
CA LYS A 115 -3.17 -3.59 11.58
C LYS A 115 -3.38 -2.08 11.43
N PRO A 116 -4.44 -1.54 12.05
CA PRO A 116 -4.59 -0.11 12.21
C PRO A 116 -3.33 0.54 12.78
N PHE A 117 -3.07 1.76 12.36
CA PHE A 117 -1.97 2.58 12.82
C PHE A 117 -2.52 3.87 13.44
N GLU A 118 -1.78 4.51 14.33
CA GLU A 118 -2.23 5.66 15.11
C GLU A 118 -2.93 6.75 14.29
N MET A 119 -2.35 7.12 13.12
CA MET A 119 -2.94 8.09 12.21
C MET A 119 -4.07 7.52 11.34
N TYR A 120 -4.16 6.21 11.24
CA TYR A 120 -5.10 5.49 10.38
C TYR A 120 -5.78 4.38 11.20
N PRO A 121 -6.90 4.70 11.90
CA PRO A 121 -7.57 3.74 12.79
C PRO A 121 -8.39 2.68 12.02
N TRP A 122 -7.87 2.22 10.90
CA TRP A 122 -8.42 1.17 10.04
C TRP A 122 -7.31 0.30 9.46
N ASP A 123 -7.69 -0.84 8.91
CA ASP A 123 -6.74 -1.78 8.34
C ASP A 123 -5.99 -1.19 7.14
N GLY A 124 -4.73 -1.57 7.03
CA GLY A 124 -3.87 -1.25 5.90
C GLY A 124 -3.50 -2.47 5.07
N VAL A 125 -2.65 -2.24 4.10
CA VAL A 125 -2.06 -3.28 3.25
C VAL A 125 -0.57 -3.00 3.05
N SER A 126 0.25 -4.04 3.09
CA SER A 126 1.69 -3.98 2.80
C SER A 126 2.11 -5.04 1.80
N GLY A 127 3.37 -4.98 1.36
CA GLY A 127 3.90 -5.96 0.41
C GLY A 127 3.07 -6.08 -0.86
N VAL A 128 2.50 -4.95 -1.30
CA VAL A 128 1.62 -4.91 -2.48
C VAL A 128 2.42 -5.23 -3.73
N ARG A 129 1.95 -6.21 -4.46
CA ARG A 129 2.57 -6.72 -5.68
C ARG A 129 1.50 -7.28 -6.63
N PRO A 130 1.80 -7.46 -7.92
CA PRO A 130 0.87 -8.10 -8.84
C PRO A 130 0.46 -9.49 -8.36
N PHE A 131 -0.82 -9.77 -8.44
CA PHE A 131 -1.36 -11.08 -8.07
C PHE A 131 -0.65 -12.19 -8.86
N HIS A 132 -0.15 -13.18 -8.16
CA HIS A 132 0.76 -14.19 -8.71
C HIS A 132 0.22 -14.96 -9.94
N GLU A 133 -1.10 -15.12 -10.07
CA GLU A 133 -1.69 -15.71 -11.27
C GLU A 133 -1.60 -14.80 -12.49
N PHE A 134 -1.64 -13.48 -12.29
CA PHE A 134 -1.49 -12.50 -13.36
C PHE A 134 -0.03 -12.17 -13.67
N ALA A 135 0.87 -12.34 -12.71
CA ALA A 135 2.30 -12.07 -12.87
C ALA A 135 2.94 -12.88 -14.01
N LYS A 136 2.35 -14.03 -14.36
CA LYS A 136 2.82 -14.88 -15.47
C LYS A 136 2.50 -14.32 -16.85
N SER A 137 1.59 -13.36 -16.97
CA SER A 137 1.11 -12.83 -18.25
C SER A 137 1.29 -11.31 -18.40
N THR A 138 1.78 -10.62 -17.39
CA THR A 138 1.83 -9.15 -17.38
C THR A 138 3.26 -8.67 -17.58
N THR A 139 3.48 -7.87 -18.63
CA THR A 139 4.69 -7.07 -18.75
C THR A 139 4.63 -5.99 -17.67
N VAL A 140 5.60 -5.97 -16.77
CA VAL A 140 5.71 -4.93 -15.76
C VAL A 140 5.96 -3.60 -16.47
N GLY A 141 5.03 -2.69 -16.36
CA GLY A 141 5.10 -1.36 -16.96
C GLY A 141 4.27 -0.37 -16.17
N VAL A 142 4.68 0.88 -16.26
CA VAL A 142 3.89 2.01 -15.74
C VAL A 142 2.80 2.31 -16.76
N TYR A 143 1.54 2.32 -16.32
CA TYR A 143 0.39 2.69 -17.13
C TYR A 143 -0.20 4.00 -16.63
#